data_a45ee36a6992bd45773764a91f62d20d
#
_entry.id   a45ee36a6992bd45773764a91f62d20d
#
_cell.length_a   1.000
_cell.length_b   1.000
_cell.length_c   1.000
_cell.angle_alpha   90.00
_cell.angle_beta   90.00
_cell.angle_gamma   90.00
#
_symmetry.space_group_name_H-M   'P 1'
#
loop_
_entity.id
_entity.type
_entity.pdbx_description
1 polymer ?
#
loop_
_entity_poly.entity_id
_entity_poly.type
_entity_poly.pdbx_seq_one_letter_code
_entity_poly.pdbx_strand_id
1 'polypeptide(L)'
;MCVVIRSSVVRGVAVKAMWRVRAALGIVGLLASGAALAQGVPQSMALTNGLNTGGTSFLDGFTRTTPGWAVITYLRQTSLDSVKDARGDDVPVFDNPRIDSTLLLTQIAYVTPYKLFGGVVGFNTLLPLVNLDASFGRNSIATLRDNGAGVGDLTFGPYVQMLPVMRDGRPVFSQRFEFNAVAPIGKFDRDRDLNQGSGYWSLIPNYAVTVLPTPKWEISARFNYVYNFRSERRPNLPDGFAFRNGQAGDAGWINFATSWEVVPDVRFGINAYYLTQFRDNRTNGQRVPDSRQRVFYAGPGGVWRFDADNILFANLYLPVEVRNAASGNNVNLQYVHVF
;
A
#
# COMPACT_ATOMS: atom_id res chain seq x y z
N MET A 1 -61.30 49.37 6.96
CA MET A 1 -60.75 49.06 5.67
C MET A 1 -59.50 48.22 5.88
N CYS A 2 -59.67 46.90 5.84
CA CYS A 2 -58.69 45.93 6.20
C CYS A 2 -57.86 45.60 4.92
N VAL A 3 -56.51 45.74 4.98
CA VAL A 3 -55.63 45.25 3.95
C VAL A 3 -54.87 44.07 4.56
N VAL A 4 -55.20 42.89 4.09
CA VAL A 4 -54.51 41.65 4.43
C VAL A 4 -53.31 41.51 3.49
N ILE A 5 -52.09 41.60 4.03
CA ILE A 5 -50.87 41.25 3.32
C ILE A 5 -50.64 39.74 3.57
N ARG A 6 -50.78 38.93 2.52
CA ARG A 6 -50.38 37.53 2.52
C ARG A 6 -48.84 37.44 2.49
N SER A 7 -48.26 36.95 3.55
CA SER A 7 -46.87 36.49 3.55
C SER A 7 -46.78 35.13 2.83
N SER A 8 -46.17 35.11 1.69
CA SER A 8 -45.75 33.89 1.00
C SER A 8 -44.62 33.26 1.79
N VAL A 9 -44.93 32.19 2.52
CA VAL A 9 -43.95 31.32 3.14
C VAL A 9 -43.29 30.51 2.04
N VAL A 10 -42.09 30.92 1.66
CA VAL A 10 -41.16 30.06 0.91
C VAL A 10 -40.72 28.98 1.91
N ARG A 11 -41.43 27.89 1.90
CA ARG A 11 -40.93 26.65 2.53
C ARG A 11 -39.74 26.15 1.68
N GLY A 12 -38.55 26.53 2.10
CA GLY A 12 -37.33 25.88 1.65
C GLY A 12 -37.45 24.40 1.88
N VAL A 13 -37.42 23.66 0.80
CA VAL A 13 -37.33 22.20 0.82
C VAL A 13 -35.94 21.90 1.33
N ALA A 14 -35.82 21.75 2.65
CA ALA A 14 -34.70 21.03 3.24
C ALA A 14 -34.92 19.56 2.92
N VAL A 15 -34.56 19.16 1.71
CA VAL A 15 -34.36 17.75 1.40
C VAL A 15 -33.19 17.30 2.26
N LYS A 16 -33.54 16.66 3.35
CA LYS A 16 -32.60 15.87 4.14
C LYS A 16 -32.09 14.72 3.28
N ALA A 17 -31.16 15.00 2.38
CA ALA A 17 -30.34 13.97 1.76
C ALA A 17 -29.34 13.49 2.83
N MET A 18 -29.84 12.76 3.83
CA MET A 18 -29.04 11.91 4.70
C MET A 18 -28.65 10.66 3.93
N TRP A 19 -27.88 10.83 2.89
CA TRP A 19 -27.16 9.73 2.25
C TRP A 19 -25.87 9.55 3.06
N ARG A 20 -25.86 8.52 3.90
CA ARG A 20 -24.64 8.06 4.53
C ARG A 20 -23.75 7.50 3.41
N VAL A 21 -22.78 8.30 3.00
CA VAL A 21 -21.75 7.87 2.04
C VAL A 21 -20.89 6.81 2.74
N ARG A 22 -21.07 5.55 2.36
CA ARG A 22 -20.29 4.44 2.82
C ARG A 22 -19.34 4.07 1.68
N ALA A 23 -18.05 4.28 1.87
CA ALA A 23 -17.03 3.92 0.90
C ALA A 23 -16.18 2.77 1.44
N ALA A 24 -15.91 1.77 0.61
CA ALA A 24 -15.02 0.66 0.94
C ALA A 24 -13.58 1.05 0.64
N LEU A 25 -12.67 0.84 1.58
CA LEU A 25 -11.30 1.35 1.49
C LEU A 25 -10.27 0.34 1.98
N GLY A 26 -9.26 0.11 1.16
CA GLY A 26 -7.98 -0.46 1.60
C GLY A 26 -7.06 0.63 2.16
N ILE A 27 -6.13 0.26 3.03
CA ILE A 27 -5.26 1.19 3.78
C ILE A 27 -4.41 2.13 2.90
N VAL A 28 -4.25 1.82 1.60
CA VAL A 28 -3.50 2.65 0.64
C VAL A 28 -4.41 3.40 -0.32
N GLY A 29 -5.72 3.18 -0.23
CA GLY A 29 -6.66 3.66 -1.24
C GLY A 29 -7.94 4.24 -0.70
N LEU A 30 -7.87 5.32 0.06
CA LEU A 30 -9.04 6.10 0.43
C LEU A 30 -9.49 6.95 -0.76
N LEU A 31 -10.65 6.66 -1.28
CA LEU A 31 -11.27 7.49 -2.31
C LEU A 31 -12.47 8.23 -1.75
N ALA A 32 -12.32 9.50 -1.74
CA ALA A 32 -13.45 10.38 -1.62
C ALA A 32 -14.04 10.60 -3.00
N SER A 33 -14.98 9.81 -3.38
CA SER A 33 -15.75 9.99 -4.61
C SER A 33 -16.86 11.02 -4.43
N GLY A 34 -16.54 12.24 -3.97
CA GLY A 34 -17.49 13.34 -4.05
C GLY A 34 -17.96 13.58 -5.50
N ALA A 35 -17.07 13.35 -6.48
CA ALA A 35 -17.39 13.46 -7.89
C ALA A 35 -18.05 12.20 -8.48
N ALA A 36 -17.81 10.99 -7.93
CA ALA A 36 -18.42 9.76 -8.42
C ALA A 36 -19.89 9.61 -8.04
N LEU A 37 -20.36 10.28 -6.98
CA LEU A 37 -21.78 10.30 -6.64
C LEU A 37 -22.63 11.07 -7.66
N ALA A 38 -22.02 11.99 -8.40
CA ALA A 38 -22.70 12.73 -9.49
C ALA A 38 -22.91 11.89 -10.76
N GLN A 39 -22.22 10.75 -10.90
CA GLN A 39 -22.25 9.89 -12.11
C GLN A 39 -22.79 8.45 -11.87
N GLY A 40 -23.27 8.13 -10.69
CA GLY A 40 -24.07 6.93 -10.43
C GLY A 40 -23.34 5.59 -10.27
N VAL A 41 -22.01 5.52 -10.40
CA VAL A 41 -21.23 4.28 -10.22
C VAL A 41 -20.35 4.40 -8.97
N PRO A 42 -20.75 3.77 -7.83
CA PRO A 42 -19.94 3.84 -6.62
C PRO A 42 -18.67 3.01 -6.79
N GLN A 43 -17.58 3.46 -6.15
CA GLN A 43 -16.36 2.68 -6.07
C GLN A 43 -16.56 1.48 -5.13
N SER A 44 -16.24 0.30 -5.62
CA SER A 44 -16.39 -0.95 -4.87
C SER A 44 -15.07 -1.59 -4.48
N MET A 45 -13.98 -1.29 -5.19
CA MET A 45 -12.67 -1.89 -4.93
C MET A 45 -11.59 -0.82 -4.89
N ALA A 46 -10.65 -1.00 -3.97
CA ALA A 46 -9.38 -0.27 -3.90
C ALA A 46 -8.23 -1.20 -4.30
N LEU A 47 -7.02 -0.67 -4.41
CA LEU A 47 -5.82 -1.51 -4.59
C LEU A 47 -5.65 -2.48 -3.42
N THR A 48 -5.05 -3.65 -3.70
CA THR A 48 -4.79 -4.66 -2.66
C THR A 48 -3.91 -4.12 -1.54
N ASN A 49 -4.17 -4.58 -0.32
CA ASN A 49 -3.37 -4.23 0.86
C ASN A 49 -1.98 -4.90 0.87
N GLY A 50 -1.76 -5.89 -0.01
CA GLY A 50 -0.48 -6.61 -0.13
C GLY A 50 0.63 -5.87 -0.87
N LEU A 51 0.46 -4.57 -1.18
CA LEU A 51 1.48 -3.79 -1.89
C LEU A 51 2.70 -3.51 -0.99
N ASN A 52 3.88 -3.78 -1.53
CA ASN A 52 5.16 -3.48 -0.89
C ASN A 52 5.58 -2.01 -1.13
N THR A 53 4.73 -1.05 -0.83
CA THR A 53 5.07 0.38 -0.94
C THR A 53 5.95 0.80 0.24
N GLY A 54 7.23 1.08 -0.02
CA GLY A 54 8.21 1.42 1.02
C GLY A 54 8.52 0.27 2.00
N GLY A 55 8.11 -0.97 1.71
CA GLY A 55 8.46 -2.14 2.52
C GLY A 55 9.92 -2.56 2.34
N THR A 56 10.52 -2.27 1.19
CA THR A 56 11.94 -2.51 0.89
C THR A 56 12.64 -1.20 0.58
N SER A 57 13.93 -1.11 0.90
CA SER A 57 14.72 0.11 0.75
C SER A 57 16.16 -0.20 0.29
N PHE A 58 17.13 -0.04 1.17
CA PHE A 58 18.55 -0.17 0.87
C PHE A 58 18.96 -1.61 0.58
N LEU A 59 19.91 -1.79 -0.35
CA LEU A 59 20.51 -3.06 -0.74
C LEU A 59 19.48 -4.12 -1.21
N ASP A 60 18.31 -3.72 -1.67
CA ASP A 60 17.16 -4.58 -1.96
C ASP A 60 17.40 -5.63 -3.07
N GLY A 61 18.35 -5.37 -3.98
CA GLY A 61 18.77 -6.35 -5.00
C GLY A 61 19.56 -7.52 -4.45
N PHE A 62 20.05 -7.44 -3.21
CA PHE A 62 20.79 -8.51 -2.56
C PHE A 62 19.89 -9.37 -1.68
N THR A 63 20.08 -10.66 -1.72
CA THR A 63 19.64 -11.61 -0.71
C THR A 63 20.61 -12.77 -0.67
N ARG A 64 20.42 -13.69 0.25
CA ARG A 64 21.21 -14.91 0.38
C ARG A 64 21.22 -15.69 -0.94
N THR A 65 22.38 -16.23 -1.31
CA THR A 65 22.56 -17.10 -2.50
C THR A 65 22.94 -18.53 -2.14
N THR A 66 23.10 -18.83 -0.85
CA THR A 66 23.30 -20.18 -0.31
C THR A 66 21.98 -20.73 0.23
N PRO A 67 21.72 -22.05 0.12
CA PRO A 67 20.51 -22.66 0.68
C PRO A 67 20.35 -22.37 2.15
N GLY A 68 19.11 -22.11 2.58
CA GLY A 68 18.79 -21.85 3.99
C GLY A 68 17.59 -20.93 4.15
N TRP A 69 17.25 -20.67 5.40
CA TRP A 69 16.10 -19.88 5.81
C TRP A 69 16.49 -18.45 6.19
N ALA A 70 15.54 -17.54 6.06
CA ALA A 70 15.61 -16.23 6.65
C ALA A 70 14.20 -15.86 7.17
N VAL A 71 14.15 -15.14 8.28
CA VAL A 71 12.94 -14.54 8.83
C VAL A 71 13.12 -13.03 8.82
N ILE A 72 12.17 -12.33 8.23
CA ILE A 72 12.15 -10.88 8.20
C ILE A 72 10.89 -10.40 8.91
N THR A 73 11.07 -9.54 9.88
CA THR A 73 9.97 -8.93 10.63
C THR A 73 9.92 -7.45 10.31
N TYR A 74 8.74 -6.96 9.92
CA TYR A 74 8.49 -5.55 9.69
C TYR A 74 7.52 -5.03 10.73
N LEU A 75 7.85 -3.89 11.31
CA LEU A 75 6.93 -3.09 12.12
C LEU A 75 6.72 -1.75 11.42
N ARG A 76 5.49 -1.49 10.98
CA ARG A 76 5.14 -0.22 10.34
C ARG A 76 4.07 0.47 11.15
N GLN A 77 4.32 1.74 11.44
CA GLN A 77 3.32 2.66 11.95
C GLN A 77 2.99 3.68 10.86
N THR A 78 1.71 3.77 10.52
CA THR A 78 1.17 4.73 9.55
C THR A 78 0.19 5.63 10.29
N SER A 79 0.34 6.95 10.14
CA SER A 79 -0.59 7.95 10.68
C SER A 79 -0.98 8.90 9.56
N LEU A 80 -2.25 8.83 9.15
CA LEU A 80 -2.81 9.60 8.05
C LEU A 80 -3.77 10.64 8.63
N ASP A 81 -3.58 11.90 8.24
CA ASP A 81 -4.28 13.06 8.78
C ASP A 81 -5.09 13.83 7.72
N SER A 82 -5.07 13.35 6.49
CA SER A 82 -5.86 13.93 5.41
C SER A 82 -6.29 12.85 4.40
N VAL A 83 -7.35 13.15 3.66
CA VAL A 83 -7.86 12.32 2.56
C VAL A 83 -7.90 13.16 1.31
N LYS A 84 -7.20 12.73 0.26
CA LYS A 84 -7.00 13.48 -0.98
C LYS A 84 -7.88 12.97 -2.10
N ASP A 85 -8.45 13.90 -2.89
CA ASP A 85 -9.23 13.62 -4.10
C ASP A 85 -8.32 13.32 -5.32
N ALA A 86 -8.91 13.21 -6.51
CA ALA A 86 -8.20 12.94 -7.76
C ALA A 86 -7.24 14.08 -8.18
N ARG A 87 -7.40 15.29 -7.64
CA ARG A 87 -6.52 16.45 -7.91
C ARG A 87 -5.44 16.59 -6.83
N GLY A 88 -5.62 15.93 -5.67
CA GLY A 88 -4.75 16.06 -4.51
C GLY A 88 -5.25 17.07 -3.48
N ASP A 89 -6.47 17.59 -3.67
CA ASP A 89 -7.12 18.49 -2.72
C ASP A 89 -7.72 17.68 -1.57
N ASP A 90 -7.87 18.32 -0.40
CA ASP A 90 -8.54 17.68 0.73
C ASP A 90 -10.02 17.47 0.45
N VAL A 91 -10.51 16.28 0.80
CA VAL A 91 -11.91 15.93 0.61
C VAL A 91 -12.75 16.56 1.71
N PRO A 92 -13.64 17.52 1.40
CA PRO A 92 -14.27 18.37 2.39
C PRO A 92 -15.33 17.66 3.26
N VAL A 93 -15.72 16.43 2.92
CA VAL A 93 -16.68 15.66 3.73
C VAL A 93 -16.07 15.08 5.02
N PHE A 94 -14.74 15.07 5.13
CA PHE A 94 -14.01 14.60 6.30
C PHE A 94 -13.41 15.80 7.05
N ASP A 95 -13.89 16.04 8.25
CA ASP A 95 -13.32 17.02 9.17
C ASP A 95 -12.27 16.33 10.05
N ASN A 96 -11.05 16.87 10.10
CA ASN A 96 -9.94 16.37 10.91
C ASN A 96 -9.84 14.82 10.92
N PRO A 97 -9.73 14.18 9.74
CA PRO A 97 -9.61 12.73 9.67
C PRO A 97 -8.31 12.28 10.34
N ARG A 98 -8.37 11.19 11.08
CA ARG A 98 -7.22 10.49 11.62
C ARG A 98 -7.40 9.01 11.37
N ILE A 99 -6.47 8.42 10.61
CA ILE A 99 -6.48 7.01 10.27
C ILE A 99 -5.12 6.45 10.61
N ASP A 100 -5.06 5.68 11.67
CA ASP A 100 -3.85 5.05 12.16
C ASP A 100 -3.83 3.55 11.82
N SER A 101 -2.66 3.05 11.46
CA SER A 101 -2.45 1.62 11.19
C SER A 101 -1.12 1.17 11.78
N THR A 102 -1.17 0.11 12.57
CA THR A 102 0.01 -0.62 13.02
C THR A 102 0.05 -1.96 12.31
N LEU A 103 1.13 -2.21 11.57
CA LEU A 103 1.38 -3.44 10.85
C LEU A 103 2.57 -4.17 11.47
N LEU A 104 2.36 -5.43 11.85
CA LEU A 104 3.41 -6.41 12.09
C LEU A 104 3.36 -7.42 10.94
N LEU A 105 4.38 -7.41 10.06
CA LEU A 105 4.48 -8.33 8.93
C LEU A 105 5.62 -9.30 9.18
N THR A 106 5.33 -10.61 9.13
CA THR A 106 6.35 -11.65 9.17
C THR A 106 6.53 -12.24 7.78
N GLN A 107 7.76 -12.19 7.29
CA GLN A 107 8.18 -12.84 6.06
C GLN A 107 9.10 -14.00 6.38
N ILE A 108 8.79 -15.17 5.83
CA ILE A 108 9.65 -16.35 5.86
C ILE A 108 10.14 -16.55 4.43
N ALA A 109 11.46 -16.58 4.26
CA ALA A 109 12.11 -16.84 2.98
C ALA A 109 12.97 -18.09 3.06
N TYR A 110 12.96 -18.88 2.00
CA TYR A 110 13.79 -20.07 1.84
C TYR A 110 14.52 -20.04 0.52
N VAL A 111 15.84 -20.17 0.55
CA VAL A 111 16.69 -20.38 -0.62
C VAL A 111 16.89 -21.86 -0.84
N THR A 112 16.51 -22.35 -2.00
CA THR A 112 16.65 -23.76 -2.37
C THR A 112 18.07 -24.05 -2.91
N PRO A 113 18.50 -25.33 -3.00
CA PRO A 113 19.72 -25.68 -3.70
C PRO A 113 19.60 -25.60 -5.25
N TYR A 114 18.40 -25.35 -5.77
CA TYR A 114 18.14 -25.35 -7.21
C TYR A 114 18.53 -24.01 -7.85
N LYS A 115 19.01 -24.10 -9.10
CA LYS A 115 19.36 -22.93 -9.92
C LYS A 115 18.45 -22.82 -11.13
N LEU A 116 18.14 -21.59 -11.51
CA LEU A 116 17.37 -21.25 -12.71
C LEU A 116 17.97 -19.99 -13.36
N PHE A 117 18.23 -20.04 -14.67
CA PHE A 117 18.83 -18.94 -15.44
C PHE A 117 20.16 -18.39 -14.85
N GLY A 118 20.95 -19.27 -14.19
CA GLY A 118 22.20 -18.87 -13.55
C GLY A 118 22.04 -18.25 -12.15
N GLY A 119 20.82 -18.05 -11.66
CA GLY A 119 20.49 -17.61 -10.30
C GLY A 119 20.05 -18.77 -9.41
N VAL A 120 19.89 -18.52 -8.12
CA VAL A 120 19.32 -19.45 -7.13
C VAL A 120 17.83 -19.22 -6.99
N VAL A 121 17.07 -20.31 -6.89
CA VAL A 121 15.62 -20.25 -6.69
C VAL A 121 15.31 -20.18 -5.20
N GLY A 122 14.39 -19.30 -4.83
CA GLY A 122 13.85 -19.25 -3.49
C GLY A 122 12.34 -19.04 -3.50
N PHE A 123 11.76 -19.12 -2.30
CA PHE A 123 10.34 -18.87 -2.04
C PHE A 123 10.21 -17.95 -0.85
N ASN A 124 9.20 -17.11 -0.88
CA ASN A 124 8.86 -16.30 0.26
C ASN A 124 7.36 -16.32 0.56
N THR A 125 7.03 -16.10 1.83
CA THR A 125 5.66 -16.03 2.35
C THR A 125 5.61 -14.90 3.34
N LEU A 126 4.64 -14.01 3.21
CA LEU A 126 4.46 -12.80 4.03
C LEU A 126 3.05 -12.80 4.63
N LEU A 127 2.95 -12.80 5.94
CA LEU A 127 1.67 -12.76 6.67
C LEU A 127 1.61 -11.50 7.53
N PRO A 128 0.70 -10.56 7.25
CA PRO A 128 0.52 -9.35 8.05
C PRO A 128 -0.50 -9.53 9.16
N LEU A 129 -0.20 -8.95 10.33
CA LEU A 129 -1.15 -8.64 11.39
C LEU A 129 -1.31 -7.12 11.40
N VAL A 130 -2.55 -6.65 11.30
CA VAL A 130 -2.83 -5.22 11.13
C VAL A 130 -3.85 -4.78 12.15
N ASN A 131 -3.56 -3.69 12.85
CA ASN A 131 -4.55 -2.95 13.64
C ASN A 131 -4.88 -1.65 12.92
N LEU A 132 -6.17 -1.37 12.76
CA LEU A 132 -6.72 -0.17 12.13
C LEU A 132 -7.52 0.61 13.16
N ASP A 133 -7.36 1.91 13.18
CA ASP A 133 -8.15 2.84 13.96
C ASP A 133 -8.48 4.07 13.11
N ALA A 134 -9.75 4.49 13.08
CA ALA A 134 -10.18 5.64 12.30
C ALA A 134 -11.12 6.52 13.12
N SER A 135 -10.78 7.79 13.22
CA SER A 135 -11.57 8.81 13.89
C SER A 135 -11.70 10.08 13.05
N PHE A 136 -12.78 10.83 13.28
CA PHE A 136 -13.11 11.99 12.47
C PHE A 136 -13.65 13.09 13.39
N GLY A 137 -13.44 14.35 13.02
CA GLY A 137 -13.96 15.50 13.71
C GLY A 137 -15.50 15.54 13.73
N ARG A 138 -16.06 16.30 14.64
CA ARG A 138 -17.52 16.38 14.87
C ARG A 138 -18.29 16.94 13.67
N ASN A 139 -17.63 17.71 12.81
CA ASN A 139 -18.25 18.33 11.64
C ASN A 139 -18.16 17.44 10.39
N SER A 140 -17.65 16.22 10.50
CA SER A 140 -17.57 15.31 9.38
C SER A 140 -18.95 14.93 8.86
N ILE A 141 -19.16 15.14 7.55
CA ILE A 141 -20.39 14.73 6.85
C ILE A 141 -20.40 13.21 6.65
N ALA A 142 -19.21 12.62 6.46
CA ALA A 142 -19.01 11.19 6.33
C ALA A 142 -17.89 10.72 7.27
N THR A 143 -17.92 9.44 7.62
CA THR A 143 -16.88 8.77 8.41
C THR A 143 -16.58 7.41 7.80
N LEU A 144 -15.36 6.91 8.04
CA LEU A 144 -14.95 5.58 7.64
C LEU A 144 -14.86 4.69 8.88
N ARG A 145 -15.46 3.52 8.79
CA ARG A 145 -15.47 2.54 9.89
C ARG A 145 -14.33 1.56 9.68
N ASP A 146 -13.41 1.53 10.63
CA ASP A 146 -12.36 0.53 10.67
C ASP A 146 -12.86 -0.85 11.13
N ASN A 147 -12.05 -1.88 10.86
CA ASN A 147 -12.31 -3.26 11.26
C ASN A 147 -11.41 -3.71 12.43
N GLY A 148 -10.75 -2.77 13.12
CA GLY A 148 -9.89 -3.01 14.28
C GLY A 148 -8.68 -3.87 13.95
N ALA A 149 -8.36 -4.83 14.80
CA ALA A 149 -7.23 -5.74 14.62
C ALA A 149 -7.62 -7.02 13.84
N GLY A 150 -6.69 -7.53 13.02
CA GLY A 150 -6.90 -8.77 12.28
C GLY A 150 -5.72 -9.16 11.40
N VAL A 151 -5.80 -10.36 10.85
CA VAL A 151 -4.86 -10.86 9.83
C VAL A 151 -5.16 -10.19 8.49
N GLY A 152 -4.11 -9.79 7.76
CA GLY A 152 -4.22 -9.32 6.39
C GLY A 152 -4.11 -10.44 5.35
N ASP A 153 -4.05 -10.07 4.09
CA ASP A 153 -3.93 -11.02 2.99
C ASP A 153 -2.53 -11.65 2.94
N LEU A 154 -2.47 -12.95 2.66
CA LEU A 154 -1.23 -13.70 2.54
C LEU A 154 -0.58 -13.41 1.20
N THR A 155 0.66 -12.93 1.22
CA THR A 155 1.50 -12.83 0.01
C THR A 155 2.51 -13.96 -0.02
N PHE A 156 2.66 -14.63 -1.16
CA PHE A 156 3.62 -15.71 -1.32
C PHE A 156 4.05 -15.87 -2.78
N GLY A 157 5.24 -16.41 -2.99
CA GLY A 157 5.69 -16.68 -4.34
C GLY A 157 7.16 -17.08 -4.46
N PRO A 158 7.57 -17.57 -5.64
CA PRO A 158 8.95 -17.85 -5.98
C PRO A 158 9.72 -16.59 -6.32
N TYR A 159 11.03 -16.68 -6.15
CA TYR A 159 11.99 -15.71 -6.69
C TYR A 159 13.23 -16.39 -7.25
N VAL A 160 13.92 -15.67 -8.13
CA VAL A 160 15.24 -16.03 -8.63
C VAL A 160 16.20 -14.90 -8.25
N GLN A 161 17.13 -15.20 -7.34
CA GLN A 161 18.23 -14.31 -7.00
C GLN A 161 19.42 -14.61 -7.93
N MET A 162 19.79 -13.64 -8.75
CA MET A 162 20.99 -13.78 -9.56
C MET A 162 22.25 -13.68 -8.68
N LEU A 163 23.30 -14.41 -9.04
CA LEU A 163 24.57 -14.26 -8.37
C LEU A 163 25.10 -12.83 -8.55
N PRO A 164 25.65 -12.20 -7.51
CA PRO A 164 26.21 -10.86 -7.63
C PRO A 164 27.31 -10.79 -8.67
N VAL A 165 27.32 -9.72 -9.47
CA VAL A 165 28.45 -9.41 -10.35
C VAL A 165 29.59 -8.88 -9.49
N MET A 166 30.75 -9.52 -9.61
CA MET A 166 31.95 -9.18 -8.84
C MET A 166 32.91 -8.34 -9.68
N ARG A 167 33.56 -7.34 -9.09
CA ARG A 167 34.68 -6.62 -9.68
C ARG A 167 35.72 -6.36 -8.58
N ASP A 168 36.96 -6.69 -8.83
CA ASP A 168 38.08 -6.53 -7.89
C ASP A 168 37.78 -7.16 -6.50
N GLY A 169 37.18 -8.36 -6.50
CA GLY A 169 36.83 -9.11 -5.30
C GLY A 169 35.61 -8.60 -4.51
N ARG A 170 34.92 -7.57 -4.99
CA ARG A 170 33.71 -7.02 -4.34
C ARG A 170 32.48 -7.10 -5.23
N PRO A 171 31.27 -7.22 -4.65
CA PRO A 171 30.05 -7.12 -5.42
C PRO A 171 29.86 -5.67 -5.92
N VAL A 172 29.44 -5.53 -7.18
CA VAL A 172 29.12 -4.22 -7.79
C VAL A 172 27.69 -4.12 -8.27
N PHE A 173 27.03 -5.28 -8.46
CA PHE A 173 25.66 -5.33 -8.96
C PHE A 173 24.98 -6.61 -8.47
N SER A 174 23.71 -6.51 -8.10
CA SER A 174 22.87 -7.65 -7.77
C SER A 174 21.44 -7.43 -8.21
N GLN A 175 20.72 -8.51 -8.55
CA GLN A 175 19.35 -8.42 -9.02
C GLN A 175 18.54 -9.66 -8.64
N ARG A 176 17.23 -9.46 -8.48
CA ARG A 176 16.27 -10.50 -8.13
C ARG A 176 14.95 -10.31 -8.87
N PHE A 177 14.44 -11.40 -9.41
CA PHE A 177 13.11 -11.47 -9.99
C PHE A 177 12.18 -12.22 -9.04
N GLU A 178 10.99 -11.68 -8.78
CA GLU A 178 9.99 -12.31 -7.93
C GLU A 178 8.64 -12.33 -8.64
N PHE A 179 7.86 -13.36 -8.35
CA PHE A 179 6.48 -13.47 -8.81
C PHE A 179 5.60 -13.87 -7.65
N ASN A 180 4.92 -12.89 -7.04
CA ASN A 180 4.11 -13.09 -5.87
C ASN A 180 2.62 -13.13 -6.20
N ALA A 181 1.87 -13.97 -5.49
CA ALA A 181 0.42 -13.95 -5.42
C ALA A 181 -0.02 -13.43 -4.06
N VAL A 182 -1.14 -12.71 -4.04
CA VAL A 182 -1.82 -12.25 -2.82
C VAL A 182 -3.13 -13.01 -2.70
N ALA A 183 -3.23 -13.86 -1.67
CA ALA A 183 -4.44 -14.63 -1.37
C ALA A 183 -5.35 -13.84 -0.41
N PRO A 184 -6.65 -13.68 -0.72
CA PRO A 184 -7.59 -12.86 0.05
C PRO A 184 -8.10 -13.59 1.30
N ILE A 185 -7.20 -13.98 2.20
CA ILE A 185 -7.51 -14.68 3.46
C ILE A 185 -7.69 -13.72 4.63
N GLY A 186 -7.37 -12.44 4.43
CA GLY A 186 -7.42 -11.41 5.44
C GLY A 186 -8.83 -11.16 5.97
N LYS A 187 -8.88 -10.62 7.20
CA LYS A 187 -10.13 -10.21 7.83
C LYS A 187 -10.84 -9.19 6.94
N PHE A 188 -12.07 -9.49 6.58
CA PHE A 188 -12.89 -8.66 5.72
C PHE A 188 -14.34 -8.66 6.21
N ASP A 189 -14.85 -7.50 6.54
CA ASP A 189 -16.24 -7.27 6.90
C ASP A 189 -16.87 -6.32 5.87
N ARG A 190 -17.96 -6.75 5.25
CA ARG A 190 -18.69 -5.97 4.23
C ARG A 190 -19.33 -4.70 4.77
N ASP A 191 -19.50 -4.61 6.09
CA ASP A 191 -20.09 -3.46 6.76
C ASP A 191 -19.05 -2.47 7.30
N ARG A 192 -17.75 -2.72 6.98
CA ARG A 192 -16.61 -1.86 7.32
C ARG A 192 -16.00 -1.24 6.08
N ASP A 193 -15.50 -0.03 6.22
CA ASP A 193 -14.87 0.72 5.14
C ASP A 193 -13.38 0.41 5.03
N LEU A 194 -12.71 0.20 6.17
CA LEU A 194 -11.30 -0.14 6.27
C LEU A 194 -11.16 -1.59 6.73
N ASN A 195 -10.62 -2.43 5.85
CA ASN A 195 -10.43 -3.85 6.08
C ASN A 195 -8.96 -4.26 5.96
N GLN A 196 -8.56 -5.29 6.70
CA GLN A 196 -7.23 -5.89 6.61
C GLN A 196 -7.05 -6.70 5.32
N GLY A 197 -8.11 -7.36 4.87
CA GLY A 197 -8.15 -8.13 3.63
C GLY A 197 -8.76 -7.34 2.47
N SER A 198 -8.23 -7.54 1.27
CA SER A 198 -8.72 -6.88 0.03
C SER A 198 -9.98 -7.54 -0.52
N GLY A 199 -10.20 -8.82 -0.20
CA GLY A 199 -11.34 -9.59 -0.66
C GLY A 199 -11.21 -10.14 -2.09
N TYR A 200 -10.03 -10.06 -2.71
CA TYR A 200 -9.74 -10.57 -4.05
C TYR A 200 -8.28 -10.98 -4.22
N TRP A 201 -8.02 -11.87 -5.15
CA TRP A 201 -6.67 -12.29 -5.52
C TRP A 201 -5.94 -11.20 -6.31
N SER A 202 -4.60 -11.15 -6.16
CA SER A 202 -3.74 -10.30 -6.98
C SER A 202 -2.45 -11.04 -7.35
N LEU A 203 -1.82 -10.66 -8.47
CA LEU A 203 -0.49 -11.10 -8.87
C LEU A 203 0.46 -9.92 -8.92
N ILE A 204 1.66 -10.09 -8.37
CA ILE A 204 2.67 -9.04 -8.24
C ILE A 204 4.02 -9.55 -8.75
N PRO A 205 4.27 -9.51 -10.07
CA PRO A 205 5.64 -9.62 -10.59
C PRO A 205 6.45 -8.40 -10.18
N ASN A 206 7.72 -8.62 -9.78
CA ASN A 206 8.62 -7.54 -9.46
C ASN A 206 10.08 -7.86 -9.81
N TYR A 207 10.87 -6.80 -9.95
CA TYR A 207 12.29 -6.84 -10.23
C TYR A 207 13.03 -5.89 -9.31
N ALA A 208 13.92 -6.42 -8.48
CA ALA A 208 14.77 -5.66 -7.57
C ALA A 208 16.21 -5.63 -8.09
N VAL A 209 16.85 -4.48 -8.01
CA VAL A 209 18.22 -4.25 -8.44
C VAL A 209 18.96 -3.38 -7.44
N THR A 210 20.24 -3.69 -7.22
CA THR A 210 21.17 -2.83 -6.47
C THR A 210 22.47 -2.69 -7.25
N VAL A 211 22.95 -1.47 -7.36
CA VAL A 211 24.24 -1.11 -7.91
C VAL A 211 25.11 -0.54 -6.79
N LEU A 212 26.38 -0.94 -6.73
CA LEU A 212 27.39 -0.41 -5.83
C LEU A 212 28.48 0.33 -6.65
N PRO A 213 28.27 1.60 -7.01
CA PRO A 213 29.24 2.37 -7.81
C PRO A 213 30.60 2.48 -7.12
N THR A 214 30.60 2.57 -5.80
CA THR A 214 31.79 2.51 -4.95
C THR A 214 31.55 1.51 -3.80
N PRO A 215 32.59 1.14 -3.02
CA PRO A 215 32.38 0.29 -1.83
C PRO A 215 31.41 0.87 -0.82
N LYS A 216 31.32 2.20 -0.74
CA LYS A 216 30.50 2.89 0.26
C LYS A 216 29.15 3.35 -0.27
N TRP A 217 28.97 3.55 -1.58
CA TRP A 217 27.75 4.08 -2.16
C TRP A 217 26.94 2.98 -2.82
N GLU A 218 25.64 2.95 -2.51
CA GLU A 218 24.67 2.06 -3.16
C GLU A 218 23.49 2.84 -3.73
N ILE A 219 22.90 2.26 -4.77
CA ILE A 219 21.63 2.69 -5.38
C ILE A 219 20.80 1.43 -5.58
N SER A 220 19.59 1.42 -5.02
CA SER A 220 18.64 0.31 -5.13
C SER A 220 17.33 0.77 -5.72
N ALA A 221 16.71 -0.11 -6.53
CA ALA A 221 15.37 0.09 -7.03
C ALA A 221 14.63 -1.25 -7.10
N ARG A 222 13.33 -1.24 -6.80
CA ARG A 222 12.42 -2.36 -7.07
C ARG A 222 11.25 -1.86 -7.90
N PHE A 223 11.09 -2.45 -9.07
CA PHE A 223 9.99 -2.20 -9.99
C PHE A 223 8.94 -3.26 -9.77
N ASN A 224 7.70 -2.83 -9.56
CA ASN A 224 6.58 -3.70 -9.26
C ASN A 224 5.41 -3.40 -10.17
N TYR A 225 4.63 -4.44 -10.47
CA TYR A 225 3.34 -4.33 -11.13
C TYR A 225 2.32 -5.16 -10.35
N VAL A 226 1.07 -4.74 -10.30
CA VAL A 226 -0.02 -5.53 -9.73
C VAL A 226 -1.16 -5.68 -10.74
N TYR A 227 -1.58 -6.92 -10.93
CA TYR A 227 -2.83 -7.28 -11.57
C TYR A 227 -3.83 -7.72 -10.51
N ASN A 228 -5.00 -7.10 -10.47
CA ASN A 228 -6.06 -7.39 -9.51
C ASN A 228 -7.17 -8.18 -10.19
N PHE A 229 -7.53 -9.34 -9.63
CA PHE A 229 -8.63 -10.14 -10.16
C PHE A 229 -9.98 -9.52 -9.79
N ARG A 230 -10.99 -9.82 -10.61
CA ARG A 230 -12.37 -9.47 -10.32
C ARG A 230 -12.86 -10.25 -9.10
N SER A 231 -13.68 -9.60 -8.26
CA SER A 231 -14.28 -10.20 -7.09
C SER A 231 -15.79 -9.94 -7.05
N GLU A 232 -16.53 -10.94 -6.60
CA GLU A 232 -17.96 -10.84 -6.29
C GLU A 232 -18.19 -10.56 -4.79
N ARG A 233 -17.12 -10.47 -4.00
CA ARG A 233 -17.20 -10.15 -2.58
C ARG A 233 -17.63 -8.71 -2.41
N ARG A 234 -18.86 -8.53 -1.91
CA ARG A 234 -19.45 -7.20 -1.73
C ARG A 234 -18.70 -6.42 -0.63
N PRO A 235 -18.19 -5.23 -0.92
CA PRO A 235 -17.68 -4.31 0.11
C PRO A 235 -18.81 -3.47 0.70
N ASN A 236 -18.47 -2.54 1.58
CA ASN A 236 -19.42 -1.56 2.08
C ASN A 236 -19.85 -0.60 0.96
N LEU A 237 -21.10 -0.72 0.53
CA LEU A 237 -21.69 0.05 -0.57
C LEU A 237 -23.04 0.63 -0.10
N PRO A 238 -23.55 1.70 -0.75
CA PRO A 238 -24.84 2.28 -0.44
C PRO A 238 -25.96 1.24 -0.40
N ASP A 239 -26.91 1.43 0.50
CA ASP A 239 -28.06 0.55 0.63
C ASP A 239 -28.86 0.53 -0.69
N GLY A 240 -29.33 -0.66 -1.09
CA GLY A 240 -30.07 -0.85 -2.35
C GLY A 240 -29.21 -0.92 -3.61
N PHE A 241 -27.90 -0.68 -3.54
CA PHE A 241 -27.04 -0.85 -4.73
C PHE A 241 -26.87 -2.33 -5.08
N ALA A 242 -27.27 -2.68 -6.31
CA ALA A 242 -27.16 -4.04 -6.82
C ALA A 242 -25.71 -4.34 -7.27
N PHE A 243 -24.88 -4.81 -6.33
CA PHE A 243 -23.51 -5.21 -6.59
C PHE A 243 -23.44 -6.63 -7.15
N ARG A 244 -22.73 -6.80 -8.26
CA ARG A 244 -22.42 -8.10 -8.88
C ARG A 244 -20.93 -8.43 -8.78
N ASN A 245 -20.07 -7.48 -9.11
CA ASN A 245 -18.61 -7.63 -9.04
C ASN A 245 -17.91 -6.28 -9.01
N GLY A 246 -16.66 -6.31 -8.55
CA GLY A 246 -15.74 -5.19 -8.60
C GLY A 246 -14.35 -5.62 -9.04
N GLN A 247 -13.56 -4.70 -9.55
CA GLN A 247 -12.17 -4.91 -9.90
C GLN A 247 -11.39 -3.62 -9.68
N ALA A 248 -10.32 -3.69 -8.89
CA ALA A 248 -9.36 -2.60 -8.82
C ALA A 248 -8.53 -2.55 -10.10
N GLY A 249 -8.25 -1.35 -10.58
CA GLY A 249 -7.39 -1.16 -11.75
C GLY A 249 -5.95 -1.58 -11.46
N ASP A 250 -5.23 -1.98 -12.50
CA ASP A 250 -3.82 -2.34 -12.41
C ASP A 250 -2.98 -1.13 -12.01
N ALA A 251 -1.89 -1.38 -11.29
CA ALA A 251 -0.96 -0.34 -10.85
C ALA A 251 0.50 -0.81 -11.00
N GLY A 252 1.40 0.18 -11.04
CA GLY A 252 2.81 -0.04 -10.91
C GLY A 252 3.40 0.85 -9.84
N TRP A 253 4.49 0.39 -9.21
CA TRP A 253 5.25 1.23 -8.29
C TRP A 253 6.72 0.89 -8.30
N ILE A 254 7.50 1.88 -7.87
CA ILE A 254 8.94 1.76 -7.70
C ILE A 254 9.23 2.08 -6.24
N ASN A 255 9.96 1.18 -5.55
CA ASN A 255 10.69 1.53 -4.34
C ASN A 255 12.11 1.92 -4.77
N PHE A 256 12.62 3.02 -4.27
CA PHE A 256 13.94 3.55 -4.57
C PHE A 256 14.68 3.85 -3.27
N ALA A 257 15.98 3.56 -3.24
CA ALA A 257 16.84 3.97 -2.14
C ALA A 257 18.26 4.26 -2.64
N THR A 258 18.94 5.15 -1.96
CA THR A 258 20.37 5.37 -2.11
C THR A 258 20.97 5.67 -0.74
N SER A 259 22.11 5.08 -0.43
CA SER A 259 22.76 5.24 0.86
C SER A 259 24.27 5.29 0.76
N TRP A 260 24.88 5.87 1.79
CA TRP A 260 26.32 5.92 1.98
C TRP A 260 26.69 5.19 3.27
N GLU A 261 27.73 4.35 3.20
CA GLU A 261 28.30 3.70 4.38
C GLU A 261 29.18 4.70 5.14
N VAL A 262 28.69 5.15 6.28
CA VAL A 262 29.33 6.23 7.07
C VAL A 262 30.37 5.66 8.02
N VAL A 263 30.13 4.49 8.58
CA VAL A 263 31.08 3.64 9.31
C VAL A 263 30.84 2.20 8.89
N PRO A 264 31.76 1.26 9.10
CA PRO A 264 31.53 -0.15 8.76
C PRO A 264 30.18 -0.66 9.27
N ASP A 265 29.43 -1.34 8.41
CA ASP A 265 28.11 -1.93 8.69
C ASP A 265 26.97 -0.96 9.03
N VAL A 266 27.17 0.37 8.92
CA VAL A 266 26.14 1.38 9.12
C VAL A 266 26.01 2.27 7.89
N ARG A 267 24.80 2.32 7.31
CA ARG A 267 24.47 3.17 6.17
C ARG A 267 23.36 4.14 6.52
N PHE A 268 23.48 5.35 6.00
CA PHE A 268 22.41 6.36 6.00
C PHE A 268 22.13 6.82 4.57
N GLY A 269 20.87 7.13 4.31
CA GLY A 269 20.46 7.54 2.99
C GLY A 269 19.04 8.06 2.89
N ILE A 270 18.57 8.11 1.67
CA ILE A 270 17.21 8.51 1.31
C ILE A 270 16.52 7.31 0.69
N ASN A 271 15.26 7.10 1.05
CA ASN A 271 14.38 6.12 0.47
C ASN A 271 13.10 6.80 -0.02
N ALA A 272 12.49 6.23 -1.04
CA ALA A 272 11.28 6.76 -1.65
C ALA A 272 10.44 5.63 -2.26
N TYR A 273 9.14 5.86 -2.45
CA TYR A 273 8.33 5.07 -3.33
C TYR A 273 7.35 5.94 -4.12
N TYR A 274 7.13 5.56 -5.38
CA TYR A 274 6.15 6.17 -6.25
C TYR A 274 5.23 5.09 -6.80
N LEU A 275 3.93 5.25 -6.59
CA LEU A 275 2.88 4.36 -7.09
C LEU A 275 1.95 5.15 -8.01
N THR A 276 1.59 4.54 -9.13
CA THR A 276 0.54 5.05 -10.02
C THR A 276 -0.35 3.92 -10.52
N GLN A 277 -1.65 4.14 -10.46
CA GLN A 277 -2.64 3.24 -11.03
C GLN A 277 -2.83 3.57 -12.51
N PHE A 278 -2.78 2.56 -13.38
CA PHE A 278 -2.84 2.74 -14.83
C PHE A 278 -4.27 2.78 -15.36
N ARG A 279 -5.18 2.08 -14.69
CA ARG A 279 -6.59 1.98 -15.07
C ARG A 279 -7.48 2.36 -13.91
N ASP A 280 -8.64 2.94 -14.23
CA ASP A 280 -9.69 3.17 -13.24
C ASP A 280 -10.26 1.84 -12.74
N ASN A 281 -10.75 1.87 -11.50
CA ASN A 281 -11.49 0.78 -10.90
C ASN A 281 -12.79 0.52 -11.67
N ARG A 282 -13.36 -0.66 -11.50
CA ARG A 282 -14.63 -1.05 -12.10
C ARG A 282 -15.58 -1.58 -11.05
N THR A 283 -16.85 -1.21 -11.19
CA THR A 283 -17.97 -1.76 -10.41
C THR A 283 -19.03 -2.25 -11.37
N ASN A 284 -19.45 -3.51 -11.27
CA ASN A 284 -20.37 -4.19 -12.18
C ASN A 284 -19.91 -4.14 -13.65
N GLY A 285 -18.58 -4.13 -13.90
CA GLY A 285 -17.98 -3.96 -15.22
C GLY A 285 -17.93 -2.52 -15.73
N GLN A 286 -18.62 -1.59 -15.09
CA GLN A 286 -18.58 -0.15 -15.44
C GLN A 286 -17.35 0.52 -14.82
N ARG A 287 -16.74 1.42 -15.58
CA ARG A 287 -15.62 2.24 -15.11
C ARG A 287 -16.08 3.21 -14.03
N VAL A 288 -15.31 3.34 -12.96
CA VAL A 288 -15.44 4.39 -11.95
C VAL A 288 -14.50 5.53 -12.35
N PRO A 289 -15.02 6.64 -12.89
CA PRO A 289 -14.17 7.75 -13.33
C PRO A 289 -13.32 8.31 -12.19
N ASP A 290 -12.14 8.81 -12.54
CA ASP A 290 -11.24 9.52 -11.62
C ASP A 290 -10.87 8.72 -10.36
N SER A 291 -10.87 7.38 -10.45
CA SER A 291 -10.57 6.48 -9.33
C SER A 291 -9.10 6.05 -9.25
N ARG A 292 -8.24 6.54 -10.15
CA ARG A 292 -6.82 6.17 -10.18
C ARG A 292 -6.06 6.83 -9.05
N GLN A 293 -5.30 6.01 -8.33
CA GLN A 293 -4.41 6.46 -7.27
C GLN A 293 -3.05 6.88 -7.83
N ARG A 294 -2.47 7.89 -7.18
CA ARG A 294 -1.08 8.26 -7.34
C ARG A 294 -0.53 8.68 -5.99
N VAL A 295 0.58 8.09 -5.57
CA VAL A 295 1.25 8.46 -4.33
C VAL A 295 2.75 8.51 -4.53
N PHE A 296 3.39 9.54 -4.00
CA PHE A 296 4.82 9.70 -3.92
C PHE A 296 5.22 10.04 -2.48
N TYR A 297 6.08 9.22 -1.92
CA TYR A 297 6.62 9.38 -0.58
C TYR A 297 8.14 9.31 -0.63
N ALA A 298 8.81 10.11 0.20
CA ALA A 298 10.26 10.09 0.35
C ALA A 298 10.65 10.44 1.79
N GLY A 299 11.83 10.01 2.20
CA GLY A 299 12.35 10.36 3.53
C GLY A 299 13.70 9.74 3.81
N PRO A 300 14.28 10.05 4.97
CA PRO A 300 15.53 9.48 5.42
C PRO A 300 15.37 8.04 5.87
N GLY A 301 16.46 7.29 5.84
CA GLY A 301 16.51 5.95 6.39
C GLY A 301 17.93 5.48 6.59
N GLY A 302 18.06 4.31 7.19
CA GLY A 302 19.36 3.73 7.44
C GLY A 302 19.32 2.22 7.61
N VAL A 303 20.50 1.63 7.57
CA VAL A 303 20.75 0.21 7.77
C VAL A 303 21.84 0.03 8.79
N TRP A 304 21.63 -0.88 9.70
CA TRP A 304 22.65 -1.34 10.61
C TRP A 304 22.74 -2.86 10.55
N ARG A 305 23.90 -3.36 10.13
CA ARG A 305 24.25 -4.77 10.20
C ARG A 305 24.97 -5.04 11.51
N PHE A 306 24.34 -5.77 12.41
CA PHE A 306 24.95 -6.13 13.71
C PHE A 306 26.06 -7.18 13.55
N ASP A 307 25.79 -8.15 12.65
CA ASP A 307 26.69 -9.24 12.28
C ASP A 307 26.32 -9.81 10.92
N ALA A 308 26.82 -11.00 10.55
CA ALA A 308 26.57 -11.62 9.26
C ALA A 308 25.09 -12.01 9.04
N ASP A 309 24.36 -12.27 10.12
CA ASP A 309 23.04 -12.87 10.10
C ASP A 309 21.92 -11.90 10.54
N ASN A 310 22.30 -10.74 11.12
CA ASN A 310 21.36 -9.80 11.75
C ASN A 310 21.47 -8.40 11.18
N ILE A 311 20.38 -7.91 10.58
CA ILE A 311 20.34 -6.59 9.94
C ILE A 311 19.05 -5.86 10.35
N LEU A 312 19.18 -4.59 10.73
CA LEU A 312 18.06 -3.69 11.01
C LEU A 312 18.01 -2.56 9.98
N PHE A 313 16.82 -2.31 9.45
CA PHE A 313 16.51 -1.15 8.63
C PHE A 313 15.52 -0.25 9.38
N ALA A 314 15.70 1.06 9.25
CA ALA A 314 14.76 2.06 9.77
C ALA A 314 14.52 3.11 8.69
N ASN A 315 13.24 3.34 8.36
CA ASN A 315 12.84 4.24 7.28
C ASN A 315 11.70 5.13 7.74
N LEU A 316 11.78 6.41 7.41
CA LEU A 316 10.69 7.37 7.48
C LEU A 316 10.23 7.71 6.07
N TYR A 317 8.90 7.78 5.86
CA TYR A 317 8.30 8.21 4.61
C TYR A 317 7.34 9.36 4.87
N LEU A 318 7.60 10.50 4.24
CA LEU A 318 6.79 11.70 4.27
C LEU A 318 6.07 11.86 2.93
N PRO A 319 4.80 12.31 2.90
CA PRO A 319 4.06 12.49 1.68
C PRO A 319 4.63 13.66 0.86
N VAL A 320 4.85 13.43 -0.43
CA VAL A 320 5.26 14.46 -1.41
C VAL A 320 4.10 14.76 -2.36
N GLU A 321 3.44 13.72 -2.89
CA GLU A 321 2.24 13.83 -3.71
C GLU A 321 1.30 12.69 -3.36
N VAL A 322 0.03 13.01 -3.10
CA VAL A 322 -1.01 12.00 -2.84
C VAL A 322 -2.28 12.40 -3.57
N ARG A 323 -2.83 11.46 -4.36
CA ARG A 323 -4.11 11.61 -5.07
C ARG A 323 -4.95 10.34 -4.90
N ASN A 324 -6.24 10.51 -4.67
CA ASN A 324 -7.20 9.44 -4.43
C ASN A 324 -6.74 8.46 -3.33
N ALA A 325 -6.14 8.98 -2.28
CA ALA A 325 -5.65 8.20 -1.16
C ALA A 325 -5.61 9.04 0.11
N ALA A 326 -5.50 8.38 1.26
CA ALA A 326 -5.17 9.08 2.50
C ALA A 326 -3.68 9.43 2.55
N SER A 327 -3.35 10.55 3.16
CA SER A 327 -2.02 11.13 3.24
C SER A 327 -1.60 11.34 4.69
N GLY A 328 -0.33 11.11 4.98
CA GLY A 328 0.30 11.25 6.28
C GLY A 328 1.63 10.51 6.35
N ASN A 329 2.17 10.29 7.51
CA ASN A 329 3.51 9.78 7.69
C ASN A 329 3.55 8.26 7.92
N ASN A 330 4.66 7.62 7.47
CA ASN A 330 4.94 6.21 7.73
C ASN A 330 6.32 6.04 8.34
N VAL A 331 6.40 5.28 9.42
CA VAL A 331 7.67 4.77 9.97
C VAL A 331 7.71 3.27 9.75
N ASN A 332 8.81 2.76 9.20
CA ASN A 332 8.98 1.34 8.92
C ASN A 332 10.30 0.86 9.53
N LEU A 333 10.23 -0.11 10.41
CA LEU A 333 11.37 -0.88 10.92
C LEU A 333 11.33 -2.26 10.29
N GLN A 334 12.48 -2.76 9.85
CA GLN A 334 12.62 -4.09 9.28
C GLN A 334 13.82 -4.77 9.91
N TYR A 335 13.60 -5.91 10.54
CA TYR A 335 14.65 -6.75 11.09
C TYR A 335 14.75 -8.03 10.28
N VAL A 336 15.97 -8.36 9.86
CA VAL A 336 16.30 -9.57 9.08
C VAL A 336 17.17 -10.46 9.95
N HIS A 337 16.77 -11.73 10.07
CA HIS A 337 17.58 -12.80 10.65
C HIS A 337 17.76 -13.92 9.63
N VAL A 338 19.01 -14.31 9.40
CA VAL A 338 19.42 -15.38 8.48
C VAL A 338 19.92 -16.58 9.26
N PHE A 339 19.45 -17.80 8.93
CA PHE A 339 19.83 -19.06 9.60
C PHE A 339 20.88 -19.84 8.81
#